data_a9946e16b2709305e0bcece939e3c398
#
_entry.id   a9946e16b2709305e0bcece939e3c398
#
_cell.length_a   1.000
_cell.length_b   1.000
_cell.length_c   1.000
_cell.angle_alpha   90.00
_cell.angle_beta   90.00
_cell.angle_gamma   90.00
#
_symmetry.space_group_name_H-M   'P 1'
#
loop_
_entity.id
_entity.type
_entity.pdbx_description
1 polymer ?
#
loop_
_entity_poly.entity_id
_entity_poly.type
_entity_poly.pdbx_seq_one_letter_code
_entity_poly.pdbx_strand_id
1 'polypeptide(L)'
;MKKLLLSFFIIAALAASSCAFAENAVNGENMKISVSDGKNKIVYELNASGQSKSLYSQLPIKVQIENYSTNEKIFYPKEKIPLKNGIEGSGDSGTLAYFSPWGNIVLFYGKFSGYPGLFILGKAVRGAENIKNLSGIVSVESEK
;
A
#
# COMPACT_ATOMS: atom_id res chain seq x y z
N MET A 1 81.46 -12.53 -16.67
CA MET A 1 80.41 -11.60 -17.05
C MET A 1 79.09 -12.29 -16.83
N LYS A 2 78.40 -11.94 -15.77
CA LYS A 2 77.12 -12.53 -15.44
C LYS A 2 76.02 -11.61 -16.02
N LYS A 3 75.25 -12.11 -16.98
CA LYS A 3 74.08 -11.42 -17.52
C LYS A 3 72.92 -11.59 -16.55
N LEU A 4 72.47 -10.52 -15.96
CA LEU A 4 71.29 -10.47 -15.11
C LEU A 4 70.09 -10.38 -16.02
N LEU A 5 69.29 -11.47 -16.06
CA LEU A 5 68.00 -11.47 -16.74
C LEU A 5 66.96 -10.92 -15.76
N LEU A 6 66.52 -9.70 -16.05
CA LEU A 6 65.40 -9.09 -15.35
C LEU A 6 64.13 -9.65 -15.92
N SER A 7 63.50 -10.54 -15.16
CA SER A 7 62.19 -11.08 -15.50
C SER A 7 61.13 -10.07 -15.08
N PHE A 8 60.49 -9.41 -16.07
CA PHE A 8 59.32 -8.58 -15.86
C PHE A 8 58.10 -9.47 -15.67
N PHE A 9 57.68 -9.60 -14.43
CA PHE A 9 56.33 -10.14 -14.13
C PHE A 9 55.29 -9.07 -14.43
N ILE A 10 54.58 -9.24 -15.55
CA ILE A 10 53.37 -8.47 -15.83
C ILE A 10 52.27 -9.11 -15.02
N ILE A 11 51.89 -8.48 -13.92
CA ILE A 11 50.69 -8.83 -13.17
C ILE A 11 49.51 -8.23 -13.94
N ALA A 12 48.84 -9.03 -14.73
CA ALA A 12 47.55 -8.66 -15.28
C ALA A 12 46.53 -8.60 -14.13
N ALA A 13 46.23 -7.39 -13.69
CA ALA A 13 45.11 -7.17 -12.78
C ALA A 13 43.81 -7.43 -13.56
N LEU A 14 43.26 -8.60 -13.35
CA LEU A 14 41.90 -8.93 -13.80
C LEU A 14 40.93 -8.10 -12.99
N ALA A 15 40.54 -6.94 -13.52
CA ALA A 15 39.43 -6.18 -12.95
C ALA A 15 38.15 -7.01 -13.12
N ALA A 16 37.81 -7.76 -12.11
CA ALA A 16 36.49 -8.35 -12.00
C ALA A 16 35.50 -7.19 -11.82
N SER A 17 34.91 -6.78 -12.93
CA SER A 17 33.73 -5.93 -12.90
C SER A 17 32.61 -6.74 -12.28
N SER A 18 32.51 -6.72 -10.98
CA SER A 18 31.29 -7.15 -10.29
C SER A 18 30.19 -6.17 -10.68
N CYS A 19 29.41 -6.54 -11.72
CA CYS A 19 28.08 -6.00 -11.84
C CYS A 19 27.36 -6.34 -10.54
N ALA A 20 27.42 -5.43 -9.60
CA ALA A 20 26.45 -5.39 -8.54
C ALA A 20 25.11 -5.16 -9.24
N PHE A 21 24.38 -6.25 -9.49
CA PHE A 21 22.95 -6.14 -9.59
C PHE A 21 22.55 -5.51 -8.28
N ALA A 22 22.29 -4.21 -8.31
CA ALA A 22 21.48 -3.59 -7.29
C ALA A 22 20.16 -4.37 -7.36
N GLU A 23 20.03 -5.42 -6.55
CA GLU A 23 18.73 -5.81 -6.07
C GLU A 23 18.17 -4.50 -5.54
N ASN A 24 17.28 -3.91 -6.31
CA ASN A 24 16.30 -3.02 -5.76
C ASN A 24 15.53 -3.89 -4.77
N ALA A 25 16.10 -4.05 -3.58
CA ALA A 25 15.29 -4.19 -2.41
C ALA A 25 14.35 -3.02 -2.53
N VAL A 26 13.13 -3.29 -3.00
CA VAL A 26 11.99 -2.46 -2.72
C VAL A 26 11.97 -2.46 -1.21
N ASN A 27 12.74 -1.52 -0.62
CA ASN A 27 12.53 -1.11 0.74
C ASN A 27 11.03 -0.95 0.79
N GLY A 28 10.37 -1.71 1.67
CA GLY A 28 8.95 -1.58 1.88
C GLY A 28 8.68 -0.14 2.28
N GLU A 29 8.68 0.76 1.31
CA GLU A 29 8.14 2.07 1.49
C GLU A 29 6.72 1.79 1.93
N ASN A 30 6.44 2.11 3.20
CA ASN A 30 5.13 1.97 3.77
C ASN A 30 4.17 2.71 2.86
N MET A 31 3.46 1.97 2.04
CA MET A 31 2.46 2.56 1.16
C MET A 31 1.44 3.28 2.02
N LYS A 32 1.40 4.59 1.94
CA LYS A 32 0.41 5.41 2.63
C LYS A 32 -0.52 6.05 1.63
N ILE A 33 -1.76 6.14 2.01
CA ILE A 33 -2.79 6.86 1.26
C ILE A 33 -3.52 7.82 2.17
N SER A 34 -4.05 8.89 1.60
CA SER A 34 -4.98 9.78 2.29
C SER A 34 -6.35 9.72 1.63
N VAL A 35 -7.39 9.82 2.46
CA VAL A 35 -8.78 10.00 2.05
C VAL A 35 -9.26 11.32 2.63
N SER A 36 -9.69 12.26 1.79
CA SER A 36 -10.08 13.60 2.25
C SER A 36 -11.28 14.14 1.48
N ASP A 37 -12.21 14.73 2.22
CA ASP A 37 -13.35 15.51 1.68
C ASP A 37 -13.09 17.02 1.66
N GLY A 38 -11.85 17.44 1.95
CA GLY A 38 -11.44 18.84 2.06
C GLY A 38 -11.56 19.44 3.47
N LYS A 39 -12.38 18.85 4.34
CA LYS A 39 -12.50 19.24 5.76
C LYS A 39 -11.85 18.19 6.67
N ASN A 40 -12.06 16.93 6.35
CA ASN A 40 -11.54 15.78 7.09
C ASN A 40 -10.50 15.08 6.24
N LYS A 41 -9.42 14.65 6.86
CA LYS A 41 -8.37 13.86 6.19
C LYS A 41 -7.96 12.69 7.09
N ILE A 42 -8.01 11.50 6.53
CA ILE A 42 -7.55 10.27 7.16
C ILE A 42 -6.33 9.79 6.38
N VAL A 43 -5.28 9.39 7.08
CA VAL A 43 -4.10 8.76 6.48
C VAL A 43 -4.04 7.30 6.91
N TYR A 44 -3.97 6.43 5.93
CA TYR A 44 -3.85 4.98 6.13
C TYR A 44 -2.46 4.50 5.74
N GLU A 45 -1.92 3.60 6.52
CA GLU A 45 -0.79 2.77 6.15
C GLU A 45 -1.32 1.43 5.62
N LEU A 46 -0.95 1.11 4.39
CA LEU A 46 -1.39 -0.11 3.72
C LEU A 46 -0.44 -1.27 4.03
N ASN A 47 -1.01 -2.48 4.10
CA ASN A 47 -0.21 -3.70 4.14
C ASN A 47 0.41 -4.00 2.75
N ALA A 48 1.33 -4.97 2.70
CA ALA A 48 2.03 -5.34 1.47
C ALA A 48 1.24 -6.33 0.58
N SER A 49 -0.07 -6.51 0.82
CA SER A 49 -0.90 -7.42 0.03
C SER A 49 -1.05 -6.97 -1.42
N GLY A 50 -1.33 -7.90 -2.31
CA GLY A 50 -1.65 -7.59 -3.70
C GLY A 50 -2.87 -6.68 -3.83
N GLN A 51 -3.84 -6.81 -2.92
CA GLN A 51 -5.03 -5.96 -2.87
C GLN A 51 -4.67 -4.51 -2.56
N SER A 52 -3.83 -4.28 -1.57
CA SER A 52 -3.35 -2.94 -1.22
C SER A 52 -2.54 -2.30 -2.35
N LYS A 53 -1.65 -3.06 -2.98
CA LYS A 53 -0.89 -2.60 -4.15
C LYS A 53 -1.80 -2.24 -5.32
N SER A 54 -2.86 -3.03 -5.56
CA SER A 54 -3.84 -2.77 -6.60
C SER A 54 -4.61 -1.46 -6.34
N LEU A 55 -5.07 -1.23 -5.11
CA LEU A 55 -5.69 0.04 -4.76
C LEU A 55 -4.72 1.21 -4.96
N TYR A 56 -3.50 1.07 -4.44
CA TYR A 56 -2.47 2.11 -4.53
C TYR A 56 -2.14 2.50 -5.98
N SER A 57 -2.11 1.52 -6.89
CA SER A 57 -1.83 1.75 -8.32
C SER A 57 -2.92 2.54 -9.05
N GLN A 58 -4.13 2.62 -8.50
CA GLN A 58 -5.25 3.35 -9.10
C GLN A 58 -5.26 4.86 -8.74
N LEU A 59 -4.41 5.27 -7.80
CA LEU A 59 -4.40 6.64 -7.28
C LEU A 59 -3.70 7.63 -8.22
N PRO A 60 -4.10 8.90 -8.22
CA PRO A 60 -5.20 9.49 -7.45
C PRO A 60 -6.58 9.22 -8.05
N ILE A 61 -7.58 9.16 -7.19
CA ILE A 61 -8.98 9.06 -7.61
C ILE A 61 -9.87 10.01 -6.81
N LYS A 62 -10.98 10.42 -7.42
CA LYS A 62 -12.07 11.14 -6.75
C LYS A 62 -13.31 10.28 -6.82
N VAL A 63 -13.93 10.01 -5.70
CA VAL A 63 -15.05 9.10 -5.56
C VAL A 63 -16.08 9.62 -4.57
N GLN A 64 -17.35 9.21 -4.77
CA GLN A 64 -18.41 9.45 -3.80
C GLN A 64 -18.20 8.56 -2.59
N ILE A 65 -18.16 9.16 -1.37
CA ILE A 65 -18.21 8.41 -0.12
C ILE A 65 -19.67 8.23 0.30
N GLU A 66 -19.99 7.06 0.81
CA GLU A 66 -21.33 6.70 1.26
C GLU A 66 -21.31 6.12 2.67
N ASN A 67 -22.40 6.32 3.41
CA ASN A 67 -22.61 5.62 4.66
C ASN A 67 -23.10 4.19 4.39
N TYR A 68 -22.61 3.26 5.17
CA TYR A 68 -23.15 1.91 5.22
C TYR A 68 -23.20 1.43 6.67
N SER A 69 -24.35 0.84 7.07
CA SER A 69 -24.56 0.45 8.44
C SER A 69 -24.28 1.60 9.44
N THR A 70 -23.86 1.29 10.67
CA THR A 70 -23.61 2.25 11.75
C THR A 70 -22.12 2.46 12.04
N ASN A 71 -21.24 1.77 11.30
CA ASN A 71 -19.81 1.71 11.57
C ASN A 71 -18.91 1.76 10.33
N GLU A 72 -19.48 2.07 9.16
CA GLU A 72 -18.77 2.01 7.90
C GLU A 72 -19.01 3.23 7.01
N LYS A 73 -17.96 3.70 6.36
CA LYS A 73 -18.01 4.49 5.13
C LYS A 73 -17.51 3.62 4.00
N ILE A 74 -18.10 3.76 2.82
CA ILE A 74 -17.70 2.97 1.66
C ILE A 74 -17.48 3.87 0.44
N PHE A 75 -16.60 3.43 -0.45
CA PHE A 75 -16.48 3.95 -1.81
C PHE A 75 -16.10 2.83 -2.78
N TYR A 76 -16.31 3.05 -4.06
CA TYR A 76 -15.96 2.09 -5.10
C TYR A 76 -14.67 2.53 -5.78
N PRO A 77 -13.63 1.68 -5.82
CA PRO A 77 -12.41 1.98 -6.56
C PRO A 77 -12.71 2.02 -8.06
N LYS A 78 -11.79 2.58 -8.84
CA LYS A 78 -11.93 2.69 -10.30
C LYS A 78 -12.01 1.31 -10.96
N GLU A 79 -11.21 0.37 -10.48
CA GLU A 79 -11.13 -0.98 -11.01
C GLU A 79 -11.27 -2.00 -9.87
N LYS A 80 -11.80 -3.17 -10.21
CA LYS A 80 -11.89 -4.29 -9.27
C LYS A 80 -10.50 -4.71 -8.81
N ILE A 81 -10.42 -5.10 -7.53
CA ILE A 81 -9.18 -5.53 -6.90
C ILE A 81 -9.06 -7.05 -6.98
N PRO A 82 -7.92 -7.60 -7.45
CA PRO A 82 -7.68 -9.04 -7.48
C PRO A 82 -7.71 -9.66 -6.08
N LEU A 83 -8.19 -10.91 -5.98
CA LEU A 83 -8.42 -11.55 -4.68
C LEU A 83 -7.31 -12.51 -4.25
N LYS A 84 -6.32 -12.76 -5.10
CA LYS A 84 -5.27 -13.74 -4.83
C LYS A 84 -4.44 -13.34 -3.60
N ASN A 85 -4.25 -14.29 -2.67
CA ASN A 85 -3.44 -14.14 -1.47
C ASN A 85 -3.85 -12.94 -0.59
N GLY A 86 -5.14 -12.64 -0.52
CA GLY A 86 -5.67 -11.60 0.35
C GLY A 86 -5.64 -12.01 1.82
N ILE A 87 -5.62 -11.01 2.70
CA ILE A 87 -5.64 -11.18 4.15
C ILE A 87 -7.06 -10.89 4.63
N GLU A 88 -7.82 -11.92 4.95
CA GLU A 88 -9.14 -11.77 5.54
C GLU A 88 -9.05 -11.59 7.05
N GLY A 89 -9.98 -10.88 7.66
CA GLY A 89 -9.96 -10.69 9.10
C GLY A 89 -11.07 -9.81 9.65
N SER A 90 -11.01 -9.63 10.96
CA SER A 90 -11.83 -8.70 11.74
C SER A 90 -10.98 -7.54 12.23
N GLY A 91 -11.58 -6.53 12.81
CA GLY A 91 -10.83 -5.39 13.36
C GLY A 91 -11.70 -4.36 14.04
N ASP A 92 -11.09 -3.20 14.23
CA ASP A 92 -11.63 -2.06 14.94
C ASP A 92 -11.71 -0.81 14.06
N SER A 93 -12.14 0.28 14.67
CA SER A 93 -12.09 1.61 14.09
C SER A 93 -10.70 1.93 13.53
N GLY A 94 -10.68 2.51 12.35
CA GLY A 94 -9.44 2.83 11.62
C GLY A 94 -8.98 1.76 10.63
N THR A 95 -9.63 0.60 10.58
CA THR A 95 -9.31 -0.43 9.58
C THR A 95 -9.83 -0.02 8.21
N LEU A 96 -8.99 -0.21 7.19
CA LEU A 96 -9.34 -0.11 5.78
C LEU A 96 -9.42 -1.52 5.20
N ALA A 97 -10.50 -1.82 4.49
CA ALA A 97 -10.73 -3.14 3.91
C ALA A 97 -11.31 -3.06 2.51
N TYR A 98 -11.26 -4.18 1.78
CA TYR A 98 -11.95 -4.40 0.51
C TYR A 98 -12.98 -5.50 0.67
N PHE A 99 -14.24 -5.22 0.37
CA PHE A 99 -15.31 -6.19 0.40
C PHE A 99 -15.58 -6.70 -1.02
N SER A 100 -15.03 -7.85 -1.33
CA SER A 100 -15.05 -8.38 -2.70
C SER A 100 -16.42 -8.72 -3.26
N PRO A 101 -17.42 -9.17 -2.45
CA PRO A 101 -18.75 -9.42 -2.99
C PRO A 101 -19.40 -8.21 -3.65
N TRP A 102 -19.11 -7.00 -3.15
CA TRP A 102 -19.64 -5.76 -3.72
C TRP A 102 -18.57 -4.97 -4.50
N GLY A 103 -17.31 -5.28 -4.30
CA GLY A 103 -16.21 -4.57 -4.96
C GLY A 103 -15.94 -3.17 -4.40
N ASN A 104 -16.27 -2.91 -3.15
CA ASN A 104 -16.09 -1.61 -2.51
C ASN A 104 -14.96 -1.62 -1.48
N ILE A 105 -14.40 -0.43 -1.25
CA ILE A 105 -13.49 -0.14 -0.15
C ILE A 105 -14.33 0.27 1.05
N VAL A 106 -13.96 -0.24 2.23
CA VAL A 106 -14.65 -0.01 3.50
C VAL A 106 -13.70 0.69 4.47
N LEU A 107 -14.15 1.82 5.01
CA LEU A 107 -13.48 2.58 6.05
C LEU A 107 -14.25 2.37 7.35
N PHE A 108 -13.74 1.52 8.22
CA PHE A 108 -14.39 1.22 9.49
C PHE A 108 -14.13 2.31 10.53
N TYR A 109 -15.18 2.75 11.20
CA TYR A 109 -15.09 3.63 12.38
C TYR A 109 -15.71 3.00 13.65
N GLY A 110 -15.82 1.69 13.67
CA GLY A 110 -16.25 0.85 14.80
C GLY A 110 -15.79 -0.58 14.61
N LYS A 111 -16.01 -1.41 15.61
CA LYS A 111 -15.69 -2.84 15.56
C LYS A 111 -16.48 -3.55 14.46
N PHE A 112 -15.85 -4.53 13.86
CA PHE A 112 -16.48 -5.43 12.89
C PHE A 112 -15.93 -6.84 13.04
N SER A 113 -16.77 -7.82 12.73
CA SER A 113 -16.36 -9.23 12.59
C SER A 113 -15.84 -9.49 11.20
N GLY A 114 -14.96 -10.49 11.06
CA GLY A 114 -14.55 -10.99 9.76
C GLY A 114 -15.75 -11.53 8.97
N TYR A 115 -15.69 -11.36 7.65
CA TYR A 115 -16.68 -11.87 6.72
C TYR A 115 -16.00 -12.46 5.50
N PRO A 116 -16.48 -13.57 4.92
CA PRO A 116 -15.91 -14.13 3.71
C PRO A 116 -15.84 -13.09 2.59
N GLY A 117 -14.63 -12.88 2.06
CA GLY A 117 -14.39 -11.87 1.03
C GLY A 117 -14.11 -10.45 1.54
N LEU A 118 -13.97 -10.27 2.86
CA LEU A 118 -13.52 -9.01 3.46
C LEU A 118 -12.00 -9.06 3.68
N PHE A 119 -11.26 -8.36 2.82
CA PHE A 119 -9.81 -8.33 2.84
C PHE A 119 -9.28 -7.08 3.51
N ILE A 120 -8.41 -7.25 4.50
CA ILE A 120 -7.78 -6.13 5.21
C ILE A 120 -6.71 -5.50 4.32
N LEU A 121 -6.76 -4.20 4.14
CA LEU A 121 -5.82 -3.42 3.33
C LEU A 121 -4.82 -2.62 4.16
N GLY A 122 -5.25 -2.17 5.33
CA GLY A 122 -4.41 -1.34 6.17
C GLY A 122 -5.13 -0.74 7.35
N LYS A 123 -4.47 0.23 7.99
CA LYS A 123 -4.97 0.88 9.19
C LYS A 123 -4.68 2.38 9.16
N ALA A 124 -5.60 3.16 9.70
CA ALA A 124 -5.41 4.59 9.87
C ALA A 124 -4.27 4.87 10.88
N VAL A 125 -3.33 5.68 10.46
CA VAL A 125 -2.24 6.19 11.29
C VAL A 125 -2.46 7.63 11.72
N ARG A 126 -3.47 8.30 11.12
CA ARG A 126 -3.86 9.68 11.44
C ARG A 126 -5.30 9.93 11.03
N GLY A 127 -6.04 10.64 11.89
CA GLY A 127 -7.38 11.15 11.57
C GLY A 127 -8.50 10.11 11.67
N ALA A 128 -8.28 8.94 12.29
CA ALA A 128 -9.29 7.88 12.40
C ALA A 128 -10.61 8.36 13.04
N GLU A 129 -10.54 9.30 13.96
CA GLU A 129 -11.71 9.92 14.63
C GLU A 129 -12.62 10.69 13.66
N ASN A 130 -12.11 11.05 12.49
CA ASN A 130 -12.82 11.81 11.48
C ASN A 130 -13.46 10.95 10.38
N ILE A 131 -13.25 9.64 10.40
CA ILE A 131 -13.80 8.74 9.36
C ILE A 131 -15.32 8.91 9.27
N LYS A 132 -16.01 8.92 10.40
CA LYS A 132 -17.48 9.08 10.47
C LYS A 132 -17.99 10.40 9.88
N ASN A 133 -17.13 11.42 9.81
CA ASN A 133 -17.50 12.75 9.33
C ASN A 133 -17.28 12.94 7.82
N LEU A 134 -16.61 12.00 7.15
CA LEU A 134 -16.42 12.06 5.71
C LEU A 134 -17.74 12.10 4.98
N SER A 135 -17.88 13.00 3.99
CA SER A 135 -19.09 13.15 3.19
C SER A 135 -18.79 13.68 1.79
N GLY A 136 -19.70 13.43 0.87
CA GLY A 136 -19.62 13.93 -0.51
C GLY A 136 -18.53 13.24 -1.34
N ILE A 137 -17.85 14.02 -2.15
CA ILE A 137 -16.74 13.54 -2.97
C ILE A 137 -15.46 13.57 -2.14
N VAL A 138 -14.75 12.47 -2.10
CA VAL A 138 -13.42 12.38 -1.48
C VAL A 138 -12.34 12.22 -2.53
N SER A 139 -11.18 12.83 -2.27
CA SER A 139 -9.94 12.54 -2.97
C SER A 139 -9.19 11.44 -2.23
N VAL A 140 -8.77 10.42 -2.96
CA VAL A 140 -7.90 9.36 -2.45
C VAL A 140 -6.56 9.49 -3.16
N GLU A 141 -5.50 9.72 -2.42
CA GLU A 141 -4.18 10.06 -2.95
C GLU A 141 -3.08 9.28 -2.24
N SER A 142 -1.97 9.06 -2.95
CA SER A 142 -0.75 8.55 -2.31
C SER A 142 -0.20 9.62 -1.34
N GLU A 143 0.25 9.18 -0.18
CA GLU A 143 0.83 10.03 0.86
C GLU A 143 2.32 9.69 1.00
N LYS A 144 3.18 10.70 1.11
CA LYS A 144 4.63 10.55 1.31
C LYS A 144 4.98 10.40 2.78
#